data_654c6690da7c412f69e1f622679baf1d
#
_entry.id   654c6690da7c412f69e1f622679baf1d
#
_cell.length_a   1.000
_cell.length_b   1.000
_cell.length_c   1.000
_cell.angle_alpha   90.00
_cell.angle_beta   90.00
_cell.angle_gamma   90.00
#
_symmetry.space_group_name_H-M   'P 1'
#
loop_
_entity.id
_entity.type
_entity.pdbx_description
1 polymer ?
#
loop_
_entity_poly.entity_id
_entity_poly.type
_entity_poly.pdbx_seq_one_letter_code
_entity_poly.pdbx_strand_id
1 'polypeptide(L)'
;GDWKTIYTPEGTFKAKALVVASGAMGRPASFKGEAEFLGRGVSYCATCDGAFYRDREVAVVGINKEAIEEANVLTKFASKVHWITSNDPKPDDHHAQDLLLKPNVNHLNKTRLMQIEGNDSGVTGIKVKNRSIDTNQNIALEGVFVYMSGSKPITDFLGDQVAFKEDGGVLVDDFMSTTVEGVWAIGDIRNTPFKQAVVAASDGCIAAMAIDRFLNSRKSIRVDWVHA
;
A
#
# COMPACT_ATOMS: atom_id res chain seq x y z
N GLY A 1 17.57 -25.52 17.88
CA GLY A 1 16.61 -24.63 17.28
C GLY A 1 15.61 -25.41 16.43
N ASP A 2 14.36 -25.18 16.74
CA ASP A 2 13.29 -25.95 16.14
C ASP A 2 13.06 -25.53 14.69
N TRP A 3 12.82 -26.51 13.83
CA TRP A 3 12.50 -26.27 12.44
C TRP A 3 11.14 -25.57 12.31
N LYS A 4 11.08 -24.51 11.50
CA LYS A 4 9.83 -23.88 11.07
C LYS A 4 9.27 -24.66 9.89
N THR A 5 7.99 -24.97 9.94
CA THR A 5 7.30 -25.71 8.85
C THR A 5 6.36 -24.76 8.12
N ILE A 6 6.50 -24.72 6.80
CA ILE A 6 5.69 -23.88 5.92
C ILE A 6 4.89 -24.81 5.01
N TYR A 7 3.58 -24.62 4.97
CA TYR A 7 2.66 -25.34 4.09
C TYR A 7 2.26 -24.45 2.91
N THR A 8 2.48 -24.94 1.71
CA THR A 8 2.08 -24.25 0.47
C THR A 8 1.34 -25.22 -0.46
N PRO A 9 0.65 -24.71 -1.51
CA PRO A 9 0.04 -25.59 -2.52
C PRO A 9 1.05 -26.53 -3.20
N GLU A 10 2.33 -26.11 -3.31
CA GLU A 10 3.40 -26.89 -3.94
C GLU A 10 4.02 -27.92 -3.00
N GLY A 11 3.73 -27.84 -1.67
CA GLY A 11 4.24 -28.81 -0.71
C GLY A 11 4.59 -28.23 0.65
N THR A 12 5.29 -29.02 1.45
CA THR A 12 5.70 -28.67 2.79
C THR A 12 7.20 -28.41 2.82
N PHE A 13 7.59 -27.25 3.35
CA PHE A 13 8.98 -26.85 3.49
C PHE A 13 9.37 -26.73 4.96
N LYS A 14 10.64 -27.01 5.27
CA LYS A 14 11.20 -26.84 6.61
C LYS A 14 12.44 -25.95 6.56
N ALA A 15 12.52 -24.97 7.45
CA ALA A 15 13.64 -24.05 7.55
C ALA A 15 14.00 -23.78 9.02
N LYS A 16 15.27 -23.49 9.30
CA LYS A 16 15.72 -23.04 10.63
C LYS A 16 15.42 -21.56 10.87
N ALA A 17 15.37 -20.78 9.79
CA ALA A 17 15.02 -19.37 9.80
C ALA A 17 13.93 -19.12 8.77
N LEU A 18 12.94 -18.29 9.12
CA LEU A 18 11.82 -17.91 8.27
C LEU A 18 11.73 -16.38 8.21
N VAL A 19 11.65 -15.84 7.00
CA VAL A 19 11.38 -14.42 6.78
C VAL A 19 9.99 -14.25 6.17
N VAL A 20 9.16 -13.44 6.82
CA VAL A 20 7.84 -13.08 6.35
C VAL A 20 7.91 -11.71 5.67
N ALA A 21 7.64 -11.67 4.37
CA ALA A 21 7.75 -10.48 3.53
C ALA A 21 6.54 -10.31 2.60
N SER A 22 5.35 -10.69 3.07
CA SER A 22 4.10 -10.74 2.27
C SER A 22 3.48 -9.37 1.98
N GLY A 23 4.02 -8.29 2.59
CA GLY A 23 3.56 -6.92 2.32
C GLY A 23 2.22 -6.57 2.95
N ALA A 24 1.64 -5.45 2.49
CA ALA A 24 0.40 -4.89 3.05
C ALA A 24 -0.70 -4.62 2.00
N MET A 25 -0.48 -4.93 0.74
CA MET A 25 -1.43 -4.67 -0.37
C MET A 25 -2.35 -5.88 -0.61
N GLY A 26 -3.13 -6.25 0.40
CA GLY A 26 -3.89 -7.51 0.44
C GLY A 26 -5.27 -7.51 -0.21
N ARG A 27 -5.65 -6.51 -1.05
CA ARG A 27 -6.96 -6.55 -1.70
C ARG A 27 -6.88 -6.95 -3.19
N PRO A 28 -7.83 -7.75 -3.70
CA PRO A 28 -7.98 -7.94 -5.13
C PRO A 28 -8.43 -6.64 -5.81
N ALA A 29 -8.13 -6.47 -7.10
CA ALA A 29 -8.66 -5.40 -7.90
C ALA A 29 -10.19 -5.37 -7.82
N SER A 30 -10.77 -4.19 -7.57
CA SER A 30 -12.20 -4.01 -7.32
C SER A 30 -12.94 -3.46 -8.54
N PHE A 31 -12.20 -2.93 -9.52
CA PHE A 31 -12.76 -2.26 -10.68
C PHE A 31 -12.28 -2.90 -11.98
N LYS A 32 -13.16 -2.92 -12.97
CA LYS A 32 -12.76 -3.35 -14.32
C LYS A 32 -11.65 -2.42 -14.85
N GLY A 33 -10.57 -3.00 -15.36
CA GLY A 33 -9.38 -2.30 -15.82
C GLY A 33 -8.33 -2.01 -14.73
N GLU A 34 -8.66 -2.15 -13.44
CA GLU A 34 -7.73 -1.83 -12.35
C GLU A 34 -6.45 -2.68 -12.41
N ALA A 35 -6.58 -4.00 -12.48
CA ALA A 35 -5.43 -4.90 -12.58
C ALA A 35 -4.69 -4.78 -13.93
N GLU A 36 -5.44 -4.54 -15.01
CA GLU A 36 -4.88 -4.39 -16.35
C GLU A 36 -3.94 -3.19 -16.47
N PHE A 37 -4.32 -2.05 -15.87
CA PHE A 37 -3.57 -0.80 -15.95
C PHE A 37 -2.69 -0.51 -14.73
N LEU A 38 -2.54 -1.45 -13.80
CA LEU A 38 -1.65 -1.30 -12.65
C LEU A 38 -0.21 -1.05 -13.12
N GLY A 39 0.39 0.06 -12.64
CA GLY A 39 1.70 0.54 -13.08
C GLY A 39 1.71 1.19 -14.48
N ARG A 40 0.54 1.25 -15.15
CA ARG A 40 0.36 1.93 -16.44
C ARG A 40 -0.78 2.95 -16.38
N GLY A 41 -0.84 3.72 -15.30
CA GLY A 41 -1.88 4.72 -15.04
C GLY A 41 -2.74 4.43 -13.81
N VAL A 42 -2.80 3.19 -13.31
CA VAL A 42 -3.36 2.86 -12.01
C VAL A 42 -2.25 2.77 -10.98
N SER A 43 -2.43 3.42 -9.83
CA SER A 43 -1.50 3.43 -8.71
C SER A 43 -2.24 3.32 -7.36
N TYR A 44 -1.51 2.93 -6.33
CA TYR A 44 -1.94 2.89 -4.94
C TYR A 44 -1.08 3.77 -4.02
N CYS A 45 -0.20 4.62 -4.61
CA CYS A 45 0.71 5.48 -3.85
C CYS A 45 0.94 6.81 -4.59
N ALA A 46 0.24 7.87 -4.21
CA ALA A 46 0.45 9.20 -4.81
C ALA A 46 1.80 9.80 -4.41
N THR A 47 2.30 9.49 -3.21
CA THR A 47 3.64 9.89 -2.79
C THR A 47 4.73 9.29 -3.68
N CYS A 48 4.52 8.05 -4.21
CA CYS A 48 5.46 7.39 -5.12
C CYS A 48 5.35 7.93 -6.55
N ASP A 49 4.13 8.03 -7.06
CA ASP A 49 3.87 8.18 -8.49
C ASP A 49 3.33 9.56 -8.87
N GLY A 50 2.90 10.38 -7.91
CA GLY A 50 2.21 11.65 -8.17
C GLY A 50 3.00 12.62 -9.04
N ALA A 51 4.33 12.62 -8.93
CA ALA A 51 5.19 13.49 -9.74
C ALA A 51 5.15 13.18 -11.25
N PHE A 52 4.80 11.93 -11.64
CA PHE A 52 4.65 11.55 -13.06
C PHE A 52 3.39 12.14 -13.70
N TYR A 53 2.44 12.62 -12.88
CA TYR A 53 1.18 13.22 -13.33
C TYR A 53 1.18 14.76 -13.27
N ARG A 54 2.36 15.37 -13.33
CA ARG A 54 2.47 16.83 -13.38
C ARG A 54 1.70 17.37 -14.59
N ASP A 55 0.84 18.38 -14.32
CA ASP A 55 -0.02 19.06 -15.31
C ASP A 55 -1.05 18.15 -16.01
N ARG A 56 -1.31 16.95 -15.45
CA ARG A 56 -2.27 15.97 -15.97
C ARG A 56 -3.53 15.91 -15.11
N GLU A 57 -4.62 15.37 -15.67
CA GLU A 57 -5.84 15.08 -14.90
C GLU A 57 -5.75 13.67 -14.32
N VAL A 58 -6.12 13.53 -13.04
CA VAL A 58 -6.11 12.25 -12.32
C VAL A 58 -7.39 12.05 -11.52
N ALA A 59 -7.72 10.80 -11.20
CA ALA A 59 -8.77 10.46 -10.26
C ALA A 59 -8.19 9.88 -8.97
N VAL A 60 -8.84 10.20 -7.85
CA VAL A 60 -8.64 9.55 -6.55
C VAL A 60 -9.96 8.91 -6.14
N VAL A 61 -9.93 7.61 -5.84
CA VAL A 61 -11.11 6.82 -5.48
C VAL A 61 -11.00 6.38 -4.03
N GLY A 62 -11.85 6.90 -3.17
CA GLY A 62 -11.89 6.59 -1.75
C GLY A 62 -12.25 7.79 -0.89
N ILE A 63 -12.62 7.51 0.38
CA ILE A 63 -13.04 8.52 1.36
C ILE A 63 -12.33 8.33 2.71
N ASN A 64 -11.49 7.31 2.84
CA ASN A 64 -10.73 7.08 4.05
C ASN A 64 -9.61 8.12 4.20
N LYS A 65 -8.98 8.16 5.36
CA LYS A 65 -7.92 9.11 5.68
C LYS A 65 -6.78 9.07 4.65
N GLU A 66 -6.38 7.87 4.23
CA GLU A 66 -5.33 7.67 3.21
C GLU A 66 -5.72 8.32 1.87
N ALA A 67 -6.95 8.10 1.39
CA ALA A 67 -7.44 8.70 0.15
C ALA A 67 -7.39 10.24 0.19
N ILE A 68 -7.74 10.84 1.32
CA ILE A 68 -7.73 12.30 1.50
C ILE A 68 -6.30 12.84 1.53
N GLU A 69 -5.41 12.21 2.28
CA GLU A 69 -4.00 12.60 2.37
C GLU A 69 -3.30 12.48 1.01
N GLU A 70 -3.49 11.38 0.31
CA GLU A 70 -2.90 11.12 -1.00
C GLU A 70 -3.51 12.03 -2.10
N ALA A 71 -4.82 12.35 -2.02
CA ALA A 71 -5.43 13.35 -2.90
C ALA A 71 -4.79 14.74 -2.68
N ASN A 72 -4.52 15.12 -1.42
CA ASN A 72 -3.80 16.36 -1.11
C ASN A 72 -2.37 16.38 -1.68
N VAL A 73 -1.68 15.24 -1.71
CA VAL A 73 -0.37 15.13 -2.38
C VAL A 73 -0.51 15.40 -3.88
N LEU A 74 -1.49 14.77 -4.53
CA LEU A 74 -1.73 14.92 -5.97
C LEU A 74 -2.09 16.35 -6.39
N THR A 75 -2.76 17.14 -5.53
CA THR A 75 -3.07 18.55 -5.85
C THR A 75 -1.82 19.41 -6.08
N LYS A 76 -0.64 18.96 -5.63
CA LYS A 76 0.64 19.67 -5.84
C LYS A 76 1.23 19.43 -7.23
N PHE A 77 0.76 18.43 -7.94
CA PHE A 77 1.31 17.99 -9.21
C PHE A 77 0.28 18.07 -10.34
N ALA A 78 -0.90 17.48 -10.13
CA ALA A 78 -1.93 17.36 -11.15
C ALA A 78 -2.60 18.70 -11.46
N SER A 79 -2.95 18.90 -12.73
CA SER A 79 -3.77 20.04 -13.15
C SER A 79 -5.19 19.95 -12.58
N LYS A 80 -5.72 18.73 -12.46
CA LYS A 80 -7.01 18.47 -11.85
C LYS A 80 -7.04 17.11 -11.16
N VAL A 81 -7.62 17.07 -9.96
CA VAL A 81 -7.87 15.87 -9.17
C VAL A 81 -9.37 15.63 -9.08
N HIS A 82 -9.86 14.57 -9.74
CA HIS A 82 -11.24 14.11 -9.63
C HIS A 82 -11.37 13.23 -8.40
N TRP A 83 -11.85 13.77 -7.30
CA TRP A 83 -12.05 13.02 -6.07
C TRP A 83 -13.39 12.31 -6.06
N ILE A 84 -13.38 10.99 -6.20
CA ILE A 84 -14.57 10.14 -6.35
C ILE A 84 -14.92 9.52 -5.00
N THR A 85 -16.09 9.86 -4.47
CA THR A 85 -16.57 9.36 -3.19
C THR A 85 -17.98 8.79 -3.30
N SER A 86 -18.25 7.68 -2.62
CA SER A 86 -19.58 7.08 -2.57
C SER A 86 -20.55 7.81 -1.65
N ASN A 87 -20.03 8.57 -0.70
CA ASN A 87 -20.75 9.34 0.29
C ASN A 87 -20.11 10.71 0.48
N ASP A 88 -20.79 11.62 1.17
CA ASP A 88 -20.20 12.89 1.59
C ASP A 88 -19.08 12.65 2.62
N PRO A 89 -17.96 13.37 2.54
CA PRO A 89 -16.96 13.38 3.60
C PRO A 89 -17.59 13.94 4.88
N LYS A 90 -17.07 13.49 6.04
CA LYS A 90 -17.58 13.96 7.32
C LYS A 90 -17.36 15.47 7.48
N PRO A 91 -18.33 16.23 7.99
CA PRO A 91 -18.20 17.69 8.17
C PRO A 91 -17.08 18.09 9.13
N ASP A 92 -16.74 17.23 10.09
CA ASP A 92 -15.69 17.42 11.09
C ASP A 92 -14.30 16.93 10.63
N ASP A 93 -14.19 16.37 9.43
CA ASP A 93 -12.91 16.00 8.83
C ASP A 93 -12.27 17.23 8.16
N HIS A 94 -11.46 17.94 8.93
CA HIS A 94 -10.76 19.15 8.47
C HIS A 94 -9.91 18.90 7.21
N HIS A 95 -9.25 17.74 7.10
CA HIS A 95 -8.44 17.43 5.92
C HIS A 95 -9.28 17.26 4.66
N ALA A 96 -10.47 16.66 4.79
CA ALA A 96 -11.43 16.56 3.68
C ALA A 96 -11.98 17.92 3.29
N GLN A 97 -12.30 18.78 4.29
CA GLN A 97 -12.79 20.13 4.03
C GLN A 97 -11.72 20.98 3.33
N ASP A 98 -10.47 20.92 3.77
CA ASP A 98 -9.34 21.59 3.12
C ASP A 98 -9.14 21.12 1.68
N LEU A 99 -9.31 19.81 1.42
CA LEU A 99 -9.22 19.25 0.08
C LEU A 99 -10.32 19.81 -0.84
N LEU A 100 -11.55 19.95 -0.34
CA LEU A 100 -12.68 20.51 -1.09
C LEU A 100 -12.48 21.99 -1.49
N LEU A 101 -11.67 22.73 -0.74
CA LEU A 101 -11.37 24.14 -1.02
C LEU A 101 -10.27 24.33 -2.09
N LYS A 102 -9.58 23.26 -2.50
CA LYS A 102 -8.53 23.34 -3.51
C LYS A 102 -9.11 23.65 -4.89
N PRO A 103 -8.56 24.62 -5.62
CA PRO A 103 -9.12 25.08 -6.91
C PRO A 103 -9.03 24.02 -8.02
N ASN A 104 -8.09 23.08 -7.89
CA ASN A 104 -7.89 21.99 -8.85
C ASN A 104 -8.53 20.67 -8.41
N VAL A 105 -9.40 20.68 -7.38
CA VAL A 105 -10.16 19.50 -6.97
C VAL A 105 -11.56 19.55 -7.52
N ASN A 106 -11.96 18.51 -8.23
CA ASN A 106 -13.31 18.28 -8.70
C ASN A 106 -13.91 17.12 -7.88
N HIS A 107 -14.73 17.43 -6.88
CA HIS A 107 -15.35 16.43 -6.04
C HIS A 107 -16.56 15.79 -6.74
N LEU A 108 -16.46 14.53 -7.05
CA LEU A 108 -17.53 13.70 -7.60
C LEU A 108 -18.21 12.91 -6.45
N ASN A 109 -19.06 13.62 -5.73
CA ASN A 109 -19.81 13.08 -4.61
C ASN A 109 -20.88 12.06 -5.04
N LYS A 110 -21.21 11.11 -4.16
CA LYS A 110 -22.22 10.04 -4.39
C LYS A 110 -21.98 9.31 -5.72
N THR A 111 -20.71 9.22 -6.09
CA THR A 111 -20.27 8.71 -7.39
C THR A 111 -19.46 7.43 -7.18
N ARG A 112 -19.64 6.50 -8.11
CA ARG A 112 -18.96 5.20 -8.12
C ARG A 112 -18.11 5.06 -9.36
N LEU A 113 -16.85 4.64 -9.19
CA LEU A 113 -16.04 4.18 -10.32
C LEU A 113 -16.63 2.87 -10.84
N MET A 114 -16.89 2.79 -12.14
CA MET A 114 -17.44 1.59 -12.79
C MET A 114 -16.37 0.86 -13.57
N GLN A 115 -15.52 1.59 -14.29
CA GLN A 115 -14.49 1.04 -15.14
C GLN A 115 -13.36 2.05 -15.33
N ILE A 116 -12.14 1.55 -15.40
CA ILE A 116 -10.95 2.27 -15.86
C ILE A 116 -10.73 1.86 -17.31
N GLU A 117 -10.53 2.83 -18.19
CA GLU A 117 -10.33 2.65 -19.63
C GLU A 117 -8.93 3.08 -20.02
N GLY A 118 -8.37 2.42 -21.01
CA GLY A 118 -7.05 2.72 -21.51
C GLY A 118 -6.73 1.97 -22.80
N ASN A 119 -5.48 2.09 -23.19
CA ASN A 119 -4.89 1.43 -24.36
C ASN A 119 -3.50 0.90 -24.00
N ASP A 120 -2.72 0.52 -25.00
CA ASP A 120 -1.36 0.00 -24.81
C ASP A 120 -0.42 0.98 -24.11
N SER A 121 -0.69 2.29 -24.20
CA SER A 121 0.09 3.35 -23.54
C SER A 121 -0.32 3.59 -22.07
N GLY A 122 -1.46 3.05 -21.61
CA GLY A 122 -1.96 3.18 -20.25
C GLY A 122 -3.38 3.73 -20.16
N VAL A 123 -3.73 4.29 -19.00
CA VAL A 123 -5.06 4.84 -18.72
C VAL A 123 -5.33 6.06 -19.61
N THR A 124 -6.54 6.11 -20.19
CA THR A 124 -7.03 7.25 -20.99
C THR A 124 -8.31 7.85 -20.42
N GLY A 125 -8.94 7.20 -19.45
CA GLY A 125 -10.15 7.71 -18.83
C GLY A 125 -10.81 6.72 -17.90
N ILE A 126 -11.95 7.17 -17.35
CA ILE A 126 -12.79 6.38 -16.46
C ILE A 126 -14.27 6.51 -16.82
N LYS A 127 -15.03 5.47 -16.48
CA LYS A 127 -16.49 5.50 -16.41
C LYS A 127 -16.94 5.58 -14.98
N VAL A 128 -17.74 6.56 -14.66
CA VAL A 128 -18.32 6.74 -13.33
C VAL A 128 -19.84 6.79 -13.41
N LYS A 129 -20.50 6.43 -12.29
CA LYS A 129 -21.95 6.53 -12.14
C LYS A 129 -22.29 7.35 -10.91
N ASN A 130 -23.02 8.45 -11.09
CA ASN A 130 -23.60 9.17 -9.98
C ASN A 130 -24.87 8.47 -9.51
N ARG A 131 -24.91 8.11 -8.22
CA ARG A 131 -25.99 7.28 -7.64
C ARG A 131 -27.25 8.10 -7.30
N SER A 132 -27.10 9.42 -7.11
CA SER A 132 -28.26 10.28 -6.72
C SER A 132 -29.14 10.62 -7.92
N ILE A 133 -28.57 10.79 -9.10
CA ILE A 133 -29.26 11.20 -10.32
C ILE A 133 -29.21 10.12 -11.40
N ASP A 134 -28.68 8.95 -11.06
CA ASP A 134 -28.56 7.75 -11.93
C ASP A 134 -27.90 8.02 -13.29
N THR A 135 -26.92 8.93 -13.34
CA THR A 135 -26.24 9.30 -14.59
C THR A 135 -24.86 8.65 -14.67
N ASN A 136 -24.54 8.21 -15.90
CA ASN A 136 -23.19 7.76 -16.23
C ASN A 136 -22.41 8.92 -16.88
N GLN A 137 -21.12 9.00 -16.56
CA GLN A 137 -20.20 9.98 -17.15
C GLN A 137 -18.89 9.29 -17.51
N ASN A 138 -18.34 9.66 -18.67
CA ASN A 138 -16.98 9.33 -19.05
C ASN A 138 -16.09 10.54 -18.79
N ILE A 139 -14.95 10.34 -18.14
CA ILE A 139 -14.00 11.40 -17.80
C ILE A 139 -12.66 11.00 -18.41
N ALA A 140 -12.14 11.83 -19.30
CA ALA A 140 -10.78 11.66 -19.83
C ALA A 140 -9.77 12.08 -18.77
N LEU A 141 -8.80 11.21 -18.48
CA LEU A 141 -7.72 11.43 -17.52
C LEU A 141 -6.62 10.39 -17.73
N GLU A 142 -5.46 10.59 -17.11
CA GLU A 142 -4.28 9.77 -17.37
C GLU A 142 -3.82 8.95 -16.17
N GLY A 143 -4.41 9.18 -14.99
CA GLY A 143 -4.07 8.41 -13.79
C GLY A 143 -5.24 8.17 -12.84
N VAL A 144 -5.27 7.00 -12.21
CA VAL A 144 -6.29 6.61 -11.23
C VAL A 144 -5.61 6.06 -9.99
N PHE A 145 -5.84 6.72 -8.86
CA PHE A 145 -5.31 6.34 -7.56
C PHE A 145 -6.43 5.74 -6.71
N VAL A 146 -6.28 4.48 -6.25
CA VAL A 146 -7.40 3.73 -5.65
C VAL A 146 -7.13 3.38 -4.18
N TYR A 147 -7.93 3.94 -3.28
CA TYR A 147 -7.82 3.80 -1.82
C TYR A 147 -9.12 3.31 -1.18
N MET A 148 -9.70 2.21 -1.68
CA MET A 148 -11.01 1.72 -1.22
C MET A 148 -10.99 1.04 0.14
N SER A 149 -9.90 0.39 0.49
CA SER A 149 -9.68 -0.22 1.81
C SER A 149 -8.21 0.00 2.14
N GLY A 150 -7.95 0.71 3.23
CA GLY A 150 -6.57 1.02 3.65
C GLY A 150 -5.63 -0.17 3.53
N SER A 151 -4.37 0.09 3.26
CA SER A 151 -3.33 -0.94 3.20
C SER A 151 -3.30 -1.70 4.52
N LYS A 152 -3.65 -2.98 4.47
CA LYS A 152 -3.54 -3.87 5.62
C LYS A 152 -2.43 -4.88 5.41
N PRO A 153 -1.63 -5.15 6.44
CA PRO A 153 -0.65 -6.24 6.39
C PRO A 153 -1.32 -7.57 6.03
N ILE A 154 -0.67 -8.36 5.17
CA ILE A 154 -1.18 -9.69 4.77
C ILE A 154 -0.70 -10.69 5.81
N THR A 155 -1.46 -10.86 6.89
CA THR A 155 -1.09 -11.63 8.07
C THR A 155 -1.99 -12.83 8.34
N ASP A 156 -3.04 -13.04 7.54
CA ASP A 156 -4.07 -14.06 7.78
C ASP A 156 -3.51 -15.48 7.95
N PHE A 157 -2.43 -15.80 7.24
CA PHE A 157 -1.76 -17.11 7.30
C PHE A 157 -0.91 -17.31 8.55
N LEU A 158 -0.64 -16.26 9.33
CA LEU A 158 0.15 -16.35 10.55
C LEU A 158 -0.70 -16.74 11.77
N GLY A 159 -2.01 -16.51 11.72
CA GLY A 159 -2.90 -16.73 12.87
C GLY A 159 -2.35 -16.02 14.12
N ASP A 160 -2.43 -16.68 15.26
CA ASP A 160 -1.97 -16.16 16.56
C ASP A 160 -0.50 -16.54 16.88
N GLN A 161 0.28 -16.98 15.87
CA GLN A 161 1.63 -17.49 16.11
C GLN A 161 2.65 -16.38 16.42
N VAL A 162 2.41 -15.16 15.98
CA VAL A 162 3.26 -13.98 16.23
C VAL A 162 2.44 -12.86 16.85
N ALA A 163 3.09 -11.94 17.55
CA ALA A 163 2.40 -10.77 18.08
C ALA A 163 2.18 -9.72 16.97
N PHE A 164 1.03 -9.03 17.05
CA PHE A 164 0.64 -7.96 16.16
C PHE A 164 0.43 -6.66 16.94
N LYS A 165 0.55 -5.54 16.27
CA LYS A 165 0.07 -4.25 16.77
C LYS A 165 -1.37 -3.98 16.36
N GLU A 166 -1.96 -2.89 16.90
CA GLU A 166 -3.36 -2.49 16.63
C GLU A 166 -3.64 -2.26 15.14
N ASP A 167 -2.64 -1.87 14.35
CA ASP A 167 -2.74 -1.69 12.90
C ASP A 167 -2.71 -3.01 12.10
N GLY A 168 -2.56 -4.14 12.80
CA GLY A 168 -2.45 -5.48 12.20
C GLY A 168 -1.05 -5.83 11.69
N GLY A 169 -0.06 -4.94 11.84
CA GLY A 169 1.32 -5.20 11.47
C GLY A 169 2.03 -6.12 12.45
N VAL A 170 2.89 -7.00 11.95
CA VAL A 170 3.69 -7.90 12.77
C VAL A 170 4.64 -7.10 13.66
N LEU A 171 4.60 -7.36 14.96
CA LEU A 171 5.50 -6.74 15.92
C LEU A 171 6.90 -7.31 15.76
N VAL A 172 7.89 -6.44 15.56
CA VAL A 172 9.30 -6.79 15.45
C VAL A 172 10.17 -5.91 16.34
N ASP A 173 11.35 -6.43 16.70
CA ASP A 173 12.42 -5.68 17.34
C ASP A 173 13.28 -4.91 16.30
N ASP A 174 14.35 -4.25 16.76
CA ASP A 174 15.28 -3.50 15.91
C ASP A 174 16.07 -4.39 14.92
N PHE A 175 16.06 -5.70 15.13
CA PHE A 175 16.69 -6.71 14.27
C PHE A 175 15.67 -7.41 13.36
N MET A 176 14.46 -6.89 13.25
CA MET A 176 13.34 -7.47 12.50
C MET A 176 12.86 -8.82 13.02
N SER A 177 13.26 -9.23 14.24
CA SER A 177 12.85 -10.47 14.86
C SER A 177 11.43 -10.35 15.39
N THR A 178 10.61 -11.36 15.16
CA THR A 178 9.26 -11.47 15.74
C THR A 178 9.32 -12.00 17.16
N THR A 179 8.17 -12.16 17.80
CA THR A 179 8.07 -12.84 19.13
C THR A 179 8.38 -14.34 19.07
N VAL A 180 8.51 -14.91 17.88
CA VAL A 180 8.84 -16.33 17.67
C VAL A 180 10.29 -16.46 17.24
N GLU A 181 11.08 -17.17 18.04
CA GLU A 181 12.50 -17.43 17.73
C GLU A 181 12.65 -18.08 16.34
N GLY A 182 13.55 -17.55 15.53
CA GLY A 182 13.82 -18.02 14.17
C GLY A 182 12.80 -17.54 13.13
N VAL A 183 11.95 -16.57 13.48
CA VAL A 183 11.00 -15.93 12.55
C VAL A 183 11.21 -14.43 12.54
N TRP A 184 11.40 -13.86 11.34
CA TRP A 184 11.57 -12.43 11.09
C TRP A 184 10.43 -11.92 10.21
N ALA A 185 10.08 -10.64 10.33
CA ALA A 185 9.14 -9.98 9.44
C ALA A 185 9.74 -8.66 8.93
N ILE A 186 9.66 -8.43 7.60
CA ILE A 186 10.29 -7.30 6.94
C ILE A 186 9.33 -6.60 5.96
N GLY A 187 9.58 -5.31 5.71
CA GLY A 187 8.79 -4.52 4.78
C GLY A 187 7.41 -4.18 5.33
N ASP A 188 6.45 -4.03 4.44
CA ASP A 188 5.13 -3.47 4.75
C ASP A 188 4.26 -4.34 5.67
N ILE A 189 4.60 -5.62 5.83
CA ILE A 189 3.87 -6.51 6.74
C ILE A 189 4.12 -6.20 8.21
N ARG A 190 5.31 -5.66 8.52
CA ARG A 190 5.62 -5.27 9.89
C ARG A 190 4.92 -3.97 10.27
N ASN A 191 4.85 -3.71 11.56
CA ASN A 191 4.38 -2.46 12.10
C ASN A 191 5.37 -1.31 11.77
N THR A 192 5.15 -0.67 10.64
CA THR A 192 5.90 0.53 10.22
C THR A 192 4.95 1.56 9.61
N PRO A 193 5.12 2.87 9.94
CA PRO A 193 4.36 3.93 9.29
C PRO A 193 4.85 4.21 7.85
N PHE A 194 6.03 3.73 7.48
CA PHE A 194 6.65 4.00 6.18
C PHE A 194 6.61 2.76 5.29
N LYS A 195 5.71 2.76 4.33
CA LYS A 195 5.51 1.67 3.35
C LYS A 195 6.20 2.02 2.04
N GLN A 196 7.54 1.92 2.04
CA GLN A 196 8.40 2.29 0.91
C GLN A 196 9.39 1.18 0.60
N ALA A 197 9.68 0.95 -0.69
CA ALA A 197 10.60 -0.10 -1.14
C ALA A 197 11.99 0.01 -0.51
N VAL A 198 12.51 1.23 -0.33
CA VAL A 198 13.80 1.47 0.32
C VAL A 198 13.79 1.05 1.80
N VAL A 199 12.68 1.23 2.50
CA VAL A 199 12.52 0.78 3.89
C VAL A 199 12.48 -0.75 3.94
N ALA A 200 11.70 -1.38 3.06
CA ALA A 200 11.65 -2.83 2.95
C ALA A 200 13.01 -3.46 2.62
N ALA A 201 13.79 -2.81 1.74
CA ALA A 201 15.15 -3.25 1.43
C ALA A 201 16.11 -3.12 2.63
N SER A 202 16.01 -2.02 3.39
CA SER A 202 16.76 -1.82 4.64
C SER A 202 16.43 -2.89 5.68
N ASP A 203 15.15 -3.18 5.86
CA ASP A 203 14.68 -4.25 6.76
C ASP A 203 15.27 -5.60 6.36
N GLY A 204 15.31 -5.90 5.05
CA GLY A 204 15.90 -7.11 4.51
C GLY A 204 17.38 -7.24 4.82
N CYS A 205 18.13 -6.16 4.73
CA CYS A 205 19.55 -6.10 5.10
C CYS A 205 19.74 -6.40 6.60
N ILE A 206 18.96 -5.73 7.46
CA ILE A 206 19.04 -5.92 8.91
C ILE A 206 18.68 -7.36 9.29
N ALA A 207 17.58 -7.90 8.73
CA ALA A 207 17.15 -9.26 8.98
C ALA A 207 18.19 -10.29 8.53
N ALA A 208 18.81 -10.09 7.36
CA ALA A 208 19.84 -11.01 6.85
C ALA A 208 21.04 -11.11 7.80
N MET A 209 21.50 -9.99 8.35
CA MET A 209 22.59 -9.95 9.33
C MET A 209 22.16 -10.61 10.66
N ALA A 210 20.93 -10.40 11.10
CA ALA A 210 20.38 -11.02 12.30
C ALA A 210 20.25 -12.55 12.14
N ILE A 211 19.79 -13.00 10.97
CA ILE A 211 19.65 -14.42 10.62
C ILE A 211 21.03 -15.10 10.54
N ASP A 212 22.02 -14.46 9.93
CA ASP A 212 23.39 -15.01 9.90
C ASP A 212 23.93 -15.19 11.31
N ARG A 213 23.73 -14.21 12.19
CA ARG A 213 24.09 -14.34 13.61
C ARG A 213 23.37 -15.52 14.28
N PHE A 214 22.07 -15.66 14.05
CA PHE A 214 21.24 -16.72 14.64
C PHE A 214 21.69 -18.12 14.17
N LEU A 215 21.82 -18.31 12.85
CA LEU A 215 22.17 -19.60 12.26
C LEU A 215 23.59 -20.07 12.64
N ASN A 216 24.51 -19.13 12.82
CA ASN A 216 25.91 -19.41 13.17
C ASN A 216 26.19 -19.30 14.68
N SER A 217 25.15 -19.12 15.52
CA SER A 217 25.26 -18.99 16.98
C SER A 217 26.28 -17.93 17.43
N ARG A 218 26.38 -16.82 16.70
CA ARG A 218 27.33 -15.74 16.99
C ARG A 218 26.80 -14.86 18.13
N LYS A 219 27.67 -14.48 19.07
CA LYS A 219 27.29 -13.63 20.21
C LYS A 219 26.99 -12.18 19.81
N SER A 220 27.56 -11.68 18.70
CA SER A 220 27.37 -10.31 18.21
C SER A 220 27.25 -10.28 16.69
N ILE A 221 26.62 -9.24 16.17
CA ILE A 221 26.69 -8.91 14.74
C ILE A 221 28.11 -8.41 14.47
N ARG A 222 28.73 -8.90 13.39
CA ARG A 222 30.04 -8.43 12.96
C ARG A 222 29.91 -7.01 12.43
N VAL A 223 30.68 -6.07 12.96
CA VAL A 223 30.70 -4.69 12.51
C VAL A 223 31.74 -4.57 11.38
N ASP A 224 31.30 -4.15 10.18
CA ASP A 224 32.13 -4.20 8.98
C ASP A 224 33.27 -3.15 8.97
N TRP A 225 33.21 -2.12 9.82
CA TRP A 225 34.19 -1.02 9.87
C TRP A 225 35.00 -0.91 11.15
N VAL A 226 35.07 -1.95 11.94
CA VAL A 226 36.06 -2.02 13.01
C VAL A 226 37.40 -2.36 12.37
N HIS A 227 38.16 -1.34 12.02
CA HIS A 227 39.58 -1.50 11.74
C HIS A 227 40.26 -1.91 13.06
N ALA A 228 40.84 -3.10 13.07
CA ALA A 228 41.69 -3.58 14.15
C ALA A 228 42.99 -2.75 14.20
#